data_0bd9cf9d416e287ef56c4f45f9aff2aa
#
_entry.id   0bd9cf9d416e287ef56c4f45f9aff2aa
#
_cell.length_a   1.000
_cell.length_b   1.000
_cell.length_c   1.000
_cell.angle_alpha   90.00
_cell.angle_beta   90.00
_cell.angle_gamma   90.00
#
_symmetry.space_group_name_H-M   'P 1'
#
loop_
_entity.id
_entity.type
_entity.pdbx_description
1 polymer ?
#
loop_
_entity_poly.entity_id
_entity_poly.type
_entity_poly.pdbx_seq_one_letter_code
_entity_poly.pdbx_strand_id
1 'polypeptide(L)'
;MTRKVPARIRKLMKELKQELAEIYGDNLKAVYLYGSYARGDYRDGSDVDVMILLRDYKDYWKELHRSSDYVSEISLKYDVTVSCIVIKEIQWNQSEMPVVRNIHKDGVPA
;
A
#
# COMPACT_ATOMS: atom_id res chain seq x y z
N MET A 1 -6.57 -10.43 21.02
CA MET A 1 -5.17 -10.09 20.71
C MET A 1 -4.99 -10.06 19.21
N THR A 2 -4.47 -8.94 18.66
CA THR A 2 -4.21 -8.81 17.23
C THR A 2 -2.99 -9.62 16.83
N ARG A 3 -3.08 -10.33 15.72
CA ARG A 3 -1.92 -11.01 15.14
C ARG A 3 -0.96 -10.00 14.55
N LYS A 4 0.32 -10.27 14.65
CA LYS A 4 1.34 -9.46 13.99
C LYS A 4 1.26 -9.68 12.48
N VAL A 5 1.72 -8.69 11.72
CA VAL A 5 1.86 -8.84 10.27
C VAL A 5 2.80 -10.02 10.00
N PRO A 6 2.38 -11.01 9.19
CA PRO A 6 3.25 -12.15 8.89
C PRO A 6 4.56 -11.71 8.25
N ALA A 7 5.63 -12.44 8.55
CA ALA A 7 6.95 -12.13 8.00
C ALA A 7 6.94 -12.10 6.47
N ARG A 8 6.18 -12.99 5.84
CA ARG A 8 6.02 -13.04 4.38
C ARG A 8 5.45 -11.73 3.83
N ILE A 9 4.45 -11.17 4.51
CA ILE A 9 3.80 -9.93 4.08
C ILE A 9 4.72 -8.74 4.34
N ARG A 10 5.47 -8.74 5.45
CA ARG A 10 6.47 -7.68 5.69
C ARG A 10 7.55 -7.70 4.61
N LYS A 11 7.99 -8.87 4.19
CA LYS A 11 8.98 -9.00 3.11
C LYS A 11 8.42 -8.48 1.79
N LEU A 12 7.17 -8.84 1.47
CA LEU A 12 6.47 -8.33 0.30
C LEU A 12 6.43 -6.81 0.31
N MET A 13 6.05 -6.21 1.44
CA MET A 13 5.95 -4.76 1.57
C MET A 13 7.30 -4.07 1.40
N LYS A 14 8.36 -4.66 1.90
CA LYS A 14 9.72 -4.13 1.74
C LYS A 14 10.14 -4.13 0.27
N GLU A 15 9.92 -5.24 -0.42
CA GLU A 15 10.24 -5.34 -1.85
C GLU A 15 9.42 -4.36 -2.67
N LEU A 16 8.12 -4.26 -2.36
CA LEU A 16 7.21 -3.36 -3.04
C LEU A 16 7.66 -1.91 -2.88
N LYS A 17 8.00 -1.51 -1.67
CA LYS A 17 8.47 -0.14 -1.41
C LYS A 17 9.72 0.20 -2.19
N GLN A 18 10.68 -0.73 -2.25
CA GLN A 18 11.92 -0.52 -3.00
C GLN A 18 11.64 -0.27 -4.48
N GLU A 19 10.77 -1.06 -5.09
CA GLU A 19 10.42 -0.91 -6.50
C GLU A 19 9.61 0.35 -6.75
N LEU A 20 8.66 0.68 -5.87
CA LEU A 20 7.87 1.89 -6.00
C LEU A 20 8.75 3.13 -5.88
N ALA A 21 9.79 3.09 -5.05
CA ALA A 21 10.75 4.18 -4.96
C ALA A 21 11.47 4.42 -6.28
N GLU A 22 11.77 3.37 -7.02
CA GLU A 22 12.37 3.52 -8.35
C GLU A 22 11.37 4.05 -9.38
N ILE A 23 10.12 3.58 -9.32
CA ILE A 23 9.08 4.01 -10.26
C ILE A 23 8.71 5.48 -10.06
N TYR A 24 8.52 5.91 -8.82
CA TYR A 24 8.02 7.25 -8.51
C TYR A 24 9.11 8.25 -8.08
N GLY A 25 10.28 7.76 -7.71
CA GLY A 25 11.38 8.62 -7.31
C GLY A 25 11.01 9.52 -6.13
N ASP A 26 11.38 10.79 -6.23
CA ASP A 26 11.15 11.78 -5.15
C ASP A 26 9.69 12.07 -4.89
N ASN A 27 8.80 11.68 -5.79
CA ASN A 27 7.36 11.85 -5.61
C ASN A 27 6.79 10.87 -4.58
N LEU A 28 7.46 9.75 -4.33
CA LEU A 28 7.03 8.78 -3.33
C LEU A 28 7.32 9.30 -1.94
N LYS A 29 6.28 9.43 -1.11
CA LYS A 29 6.40 9.88 0.29
C LYS A 29 6.36 8.73 1.27
N ALA A 30 5.50 7.75 1.04
CA ALA A 30 5.38 6.59 1.92
C ALA A 30 4.59 5.49 1.24
N VAL A 31 4.70 4.29 1.78
CA VAL A 31 3.89 3.13 1.41
C VAL A 31 3.36 2.53 2.70
N TYR A 32 2.05 2.32 2.79
CA TYR A 32 1.40 1.76 3.97
C TYR A 32 0.66 0.48 3.64
N LEU A 33 0.79 -0.50 4.52
CA LEU A 33 -0.10 -1.64 4.56
C LEU A 33 -1.31 -1.25 5.39
N TYR A 34 -2.52 -1.53 4.91
CA TYR A 34 -3.74 -1.30 5.68
C TYR A 34 -4.67 -2.50 5.53
N GLY A 35 -5.90 -2.40 6.05
CA GLY A 35 -6.86 -3.48 5.96
C GLY A 35 -6.55 -4.63 6.92
N SER A 36 -7.00 -5.83 6.58
CA SER A 36 -7.00 -6.96 7.50
C SER A 36 -5.60 -7.40 7.94
N TYR A 37 -4.61 -7.37 7.06
CA TYR A 37 -3.24 -7.74 7.44
C TYR A 37 -2.63 -6.74 8.41
N ALA A 38 -3.00 -5.46 8.32
CA ALA A 38 -2.52 -4.45 9.26
C ALA A 38 -3.19 -4.57 10.61
N ARG A 39 -4.51 -4.86 10.62
CA ARG A 39 -5.28 -5.00 11.86
C ARG A 39 -5.06 -6.33 12.58
N GLY A 40 -4.60 -7.35 11.85
CA GLY A 40 -4.40 -8.68 12.42
C GLY A 40 -5.62 -9.59 12.36
N ASP A 41 -6.69 -9.17 11.68
CA ASP A 41 -7.90 -9.99 11.51
C ASP A 41 -7.98 -10.66 10.12
N TYR A 42 -6.82 -10.82 9.48
CA TYR A 42 -6.73 -11.46 8.17
C TYR A 42 -7.07 -12.96 8.24
N ARG A 43 -7.47 -13.50 7.10
CA ARG A 43 -7.78 -14.92 6.89
C ARG A 43 -7.05 -15.40 5.64
N ASP A 44 -7.07 -16.69 5.40
CA ASP A 44 -6.56 -17.27 4.16
C ASP A 44 -7.33 -16.64 3.00
N GLY A 45 -6.60 -16.17 2.00
CA GLY A 45 -7.19 -15.50 0.86
C GLY A 45 -7.46 -14.02 1.03
N SER A 46 -7.14 -13.44 2.18
CA SER A 46 -7.24 -11.98 2.37
C SER A 46 -6.35 -11.23 1.39
N ASP A 47 -6.86 -10.10 0.88
CA ASP A 47 -6.08 -9.20 0.04
C ASP A 47 -5.04 -8.46 0.86
N VAL A 48 -3.92 -8.13 0.21
CA VAL A 48 -2.90 -7.25 0.78
C VAL A 48 -3.23 -5.83 0.30
N ASP A 49 -3.77 -5.01 1.20
CA ASP A 49 -4.21 -3.66 0.86
C ASP A 49 -3.07 -2.67 1.08
N VAL A 50 -2.71 -1.95 0.03
CA VAL A 50 -1.55 -1.05 0.01
C VAL A 50 -1.98 0.35 -0.39
N MET A 51 -1.51 1.34 0.37
CA MET A 51 -1.68 2.74 0.02
C MET A 51 -0.33 3.32 -0.39
N ILE A 52 -0.28 3.90 -1.58
CA ILE A 52 0.89 4.59 -2.11
C ILE A 52 0.67 6.08 -1.90
N LEU A 53 1.51 6.70 -1.07
CA LEU A 53 1.43 8.13 -0.78
C LEU A 53 2.41 8.88 -1.66
N LEU A 54 1.88 9.70 -2.56
CA LEU A 54 2.65 10.54 -3.45
C LEU A 54 2.55 12.01 -3.04
N ARG A 55 3.58 12.78 -3.35
CA ARG A 55 3.56 14.22 -3.10
C ARG A 55 2.37 14.85 -3.82
N ASP A 56 2.24 14.59 -5.12
CA ASP A 56 1.16 15.09 -5.94
C ASP A 56 1.09 14.29 -7.25
N TYR A 57 -0.04 14.41 -7.96
CA TYR A 57 -0.22 13.86 -9.29
C TYR A 57 -1.43 14.54 -9.96
N LYS A 58 -1.47 14.48 -11.29
CA LYS A 58 -2.56 15.07 -12.08
C LYS A 58 -3.63 14.05 -12.46
N ASP A 59 -3.22 12.82 -12.74
CA ASP A 59 -4.10 11.76 -13.21
C ASP A 59 -3.93 10.51 -12.35
N TYR A 60 -4.94 10.21 -11.54
CA TYR A 60 -4.95 9.06 -10.62
C TYR A 60 -4.70 7.73 -11.37
N TRP A 61 -5.43 7.51 -12.46
CA TRP A 61 -5.37 6.25 -13.18
C TRP A 61 -4.01 6.03 -13.83
N LYS A 62 -3.42 7.11 -14.32
CA LYS A 62 -2.08 7.06 -14.92
C LYS A 62 -1.04 6.66 -13.88
N GLU A 63 -1.11 7.23 -12.69
CA GLU A 63 -0.17 6.90 -11.62
C GLU A 63 -0.36 5.46 -11.14
N LEU A 64 -1.60 5.02 -10.96
CA LEU A 64 -1.89 3.65 -10.58
C LEU A 64 -1.38 2.67 -11.65
N HIS A 65 -1.55 3.01 -12.92
CA HIS A 65 -1.11 2.17 -14.04
C HIS A 65 0.41 2.02 -14.11
N ARG A 66 1.16 3.05 -13.70
CA ARG A 66 2.63 3.01 -13.73
C ARG A 66 3.22 1.86 -12.92
N SER A 67 2.57 1.46 -11.85
CA SER A 67 3.04 0.39 -10.97
C SER A 67 2.33 -0.94 -11.20
N SER A 68 1.31 -0.98 -12.06
CA SER A 68 0.42 -2.14 -12.18
C SER A 68 1.14 -3.43 -12.59
N ASP A 69 2.11 -3.35 -13.50
CA ASP A 69 2.86 -4.53 -13.93
C ASP A 69 3.64 -5.14 -12.78
N TYR A 70 4.32 -4.30 -12.01
CA TYR A 70 5.08 -4.77 -10.86
C TYR A 70 4.16 -5.31 -9.75
N VAL A 71 3.03 -4.65 -9.53
CA VAL A 71 2.04 -5.13 -8.55
C VAL A 71 1.54 -6.52 -8.93
N SER A 72 1.30 -6.75 -10.21
CA SER A 72 0.91 -8.08 -10.71
C SER A 72 2.02 -9.12 -10.49
N GLU A 73 3.26 -8.76 -10.78
CA GLU A 73 4.40 -9.65 -10.59
C GLU A 73 4.57 -10.06 -9.13
N ILE A 74 4.51 -9.10 -8.20
CA ILE A 74 4.70 -9.38 -6.79
C ILE A 74 3.53 -10.17 -6.21
N SER A 75 2.32 -9.94 -6.73
CA SER A 75 1.14 -10.72 -6.37
C SER A 75 1.33 -12.19 -6.72
N LEU A 76 1.82 -12.47 -7.92
CA LEU A 76 2.11 -13.84 -8.36
C LEU A 76 3.23 -14.45 -7.54
N LYS A 77 4.29 -13.71 -7.29
CA LYS A 77 5.45 -14.18 -6.54
C LYS A 77 5.07 -14.66 -5.14
N TYR A 78 4.18 -13.95 -4.48
CA TYR A 78 3.77 -14.24 -3.10
C TYR A 78 2.45 -14.99 -3.00
N ASP A 79 1.84 -15.31 -4.14
CA ASP A 79 0.54 -16.02 -4.20
C ASP A 79 -0.53 -15.31 -3.35
N VAL A 80 -0.66 -14.01 -3.56
CA VAL A 80 -1.66 -13.16 -2.91
C VAL A 80 -2.21 -12.17 -3.93
N THR A 81 -3.30 -11.49 -3.57
CA THR A 81 -3.80 -10.36 -4.35
C THR A 81 -3.38 -9.08 -3.65
N VAL A 82 -2.57 -8.26 -4.33
CA VAL A 82 -2.17 -6.95 -3.84
C VAL A 82 -3.08 -5.91 -4.48
N SER A 83 -3.80 -5.15 -3.65
CA SER A 83 -4.72 -4.09 -4.08
C SER A 83 -4.14 -2.74 -3.66
N CYS A 84 -3.91 -1.86 -4.63
CA CYS A 84 -3.27 -0.57 -4.37
C CYS A 84 -4.23 0.59 -4.57
N ILE A 85 -4.11 1.59 -3.70
CA ILE A 85 -4.69 2.92 -3.91
C ILE A 85 -3.58 3.95 -3.87
N VAL A 86 -3.80 5.09 -4.52
CA VAL A 86 -2.83 6.19 -4.57
C VAL A 86 -3.47 7.41 -3.93
N ILE A 87 -2.77 8.02 -2.98
CA ILE A 87 -3.26 9.17 -2.22
C ILE A 87 -2.22 10.30 -2.34
N LYS A 88 -2.71 11.54 -2.46
CA LYS A 88 -1.86 12.74 -2.43
C LYS A 88 -1.53 13.13 -1.00
N GLU A 89 -0.38 13.72 -0.80
CA GLU A 89 0.04 14.22 0.51
C GLU A 89 -0.99 15.17 1.13
N ILE A 90 -1.60 16.05 0.31
CA ILE A 90 -2.63 16.96 0.82
C ILE A 90 -3.85 16.19 1.35
N GLN A 91 -4.25 15.13 0.67
CA GLN A 91 -5.38 14.29 1.10
C GLN A 91 -5.06 13.55 2.41
N TRP A 92 -3.81 13.09 2.51
CA TRP A 92 -3.31 12.44 3.72
C TRP A 92 -3.36 13.38 4.92
N ASN A 93 -2.92 14.62 4.73
CA ASN A 93 -2.88 15.62 5.80
C ASN A 93 -4.26 16.10 6.22
N GLN A 94 -5.20 16.21 5.28
CA GLN A 94 -6.57 16.65 5.57
C GLN A 94 -7.37 15.58 6.31
N SER A 95 -7.09 14.31 6.05
CA SER A 95 -7.77 13.17 6.69
C SER A 95 -9.29 13.18 6.54
N GLU A 96 -9.81 13.72 5.44
CA GLU A 96 -11.25 13.80 5.20
C GLU A 96 -11.83 12.49 4.63
N MET A 97 -11.01 11.74 3.90
CA MET A 97 -11.44 10.46 3.32
C MET A 97 -11.47 9.37 4.39
N PRO A 98 -12.54 8.57 4.47
CA PRO A 98 -12.62 7.48 5.46
C PRO A 98 -11.44 6.51 5.40
N VAL A 99 -10.98 6.14 4.19
CA VAL A 99 -9.84 5.23 4.04
C VAL A 99 -8.57 5.85 4.63
N VAL A 100 -8.36 7.14 4.43
CA VAL A 100 -7.19 7.85 4.98
C VAL A 100 -7.23 7.85 6.50
N ARG A 101 -8.40 8.12 7.09
CA ARG A 101 -8.56 8.07 8.55
C ARG A 101 -8.25 6.68 9.10
N ASN A 102 -8.71 5.65 8.42
CA ASN A 102 -8.45 4.26 8.82
C ASN A 102 -6.96 3.93 8.75
N ILE A 103 -6.26 4.41 7.72
CA ILE A 103 -4.83 4.16 7.57
C ILE A 103 -4.02 4.91 8.64
N HIS A 104 -4.43 6.13 9.00
CA HIS A 104 -3.81 6.83 10.13
C HIS A 104 -3.92 6.04 11.42
N LYS A 105 -5.04 5.35 11.61
CA LYS A 105 -5.31 4.58 12.82
C LYS A 105 -4.58 3.24 12.85
N ASP A 106 -4.68 2.47 11.76
CA ASP A 106 -4.26 1.06 11.72
C ASP A 106 -3.12 0.77 10.74
N GLY A 107 -2.76 1.72 9.88
CA GLY A 107 -1.78 1.49 8.83
C GLY A 107 -0.39 1.19 9.38
N VAL A 108 0.32 0.32 8.67
CA VAL A 108 1.69 -0.06 9.01
C VAL A 108 2.61 0.44 7.89
N PRO A 109 3.54 1.36 8.19
CA PRO A 109 4.45 1.85 7.17
C PRO A 109 5.45 0.76 6.76
N ALA A 110 5.75 0.72 5.48
CA ALA A 110 6.75 -0.19 4.94
C ALA A 110 8.14 0.45 5.01
#